data_c08c0ea0ef019545113e5f1aa295fc5b
#
_entry.id   c08c0ea0ef019545113e5f1aa295fc5b
#
_cell.length_a   1.000
_cell.length_b   1.000
_cell.length_c   1.000
_cell.angle_alpha   90.00
_cell.angle_beta   90.00
_cell.angle_gamma   90.00
#
_symmetry.space_group_name_H-M   'P 1'
#
loop_
_entity.id
_entity.type
_entity.pdbx_description
1 polymer ?
#
loop_
_entity_poly.entity_id
_entity_poly.type
_entity_poly.pdbx_seq_one_letter_code
_entity_poly.pdbx_strand_id
1 'polypeptide(L)' 'MRLSGEFRSKHVHQVKAELDLCTPPVGLDLEEVDLADVEAIRFLNSCEATGVSVLQCSAYIRAWMFQERERH' A
#
# COMPACT_ATOMS: atom_id res chain seq x y z
N MET A 1 -3.49 9.69 -3.39
CA MET A 1 -2.25 9.90 -2.59
C MET A 1 -1.08 9.24 -3.26
N ARG A 2 0.02 9.94 -3.37
CA ARG A 2 1.22 9.42 -4.02
C ARG A 2 2.31 9.17 -2.99
N LEU A 3 2.88 7.97 -3.02
CA LEU A 3 3.99 7.59 -2.17
C LEU A 3 5.27 7.52 -3.01
N SER A 4 6.43 7.79 -2.41
CA SER A 4 7.68 7.71 -3.13
C SER A 4 8.80 7.22 -2.20
N GLY A 5 9.84 6.62 -2.82
CA GLY A 5 10.99 6.10 -2.10
C GLY A 5 10.68 4.83 -1.35
N GLU A 6 10.87 4.85 -0.03
CA GLU A 6 10.62 3.68 0.82
C GLU A 6 9.24 3.77 1.44
N PHE A 7 8.52 2.65 1.43
CA PHE A 7 7.28 2.53 2.17
C PHE A 7 7.41 1.37 3.14
N ARG A 8 7.75 1.67 4.39
CA ARG A 8 8.02 0.68 5.43
C ARG A 8 7.01 0.77 6.57
N SER A 9 7.08 -0.18 7.48
CA SER A 9 6.17 -0.25 8.63
C SER A 9 6.10 1.06 9.40
N LYS A 10 7.22 1.77 9.53
CA LYS A 10 7.25 3.04 10.25
C LYS A 10 6.42 4.13 9.57
N HIS A 11 6.10 3.97 8.30
CA HIS A 11 5.29 4.93 7.54
C HIS A 11 3.81 4.56 7.52
N VAL A 12 3.47 3.35 7.90
CA VAL A 12 2.09 2.84 7.79
C VAL A 12 1.11 3.68 8.59
N HIS A 13 1.46 4.04 9.82
CA HIS A 13 0.57 4.86 10.65
C HIS A 13 0.28 6.21 10.03
N GLN A 14 1.30 6.84 9.47
CA GLN A 14 1.13 8.14 8.85
C GLN A 14 0.23 8.06 7.62
N VAL A 15 0.48 7.08 6.77
CA VAL A 15 -0.33 6.89 5.57
C VAL A 15 -1.77 6.56 5.94
N LYS A 16 -1.96 5.69 6.92
CA LYS A 16 -3.30 5.33 7.39
C LYS A 16 -4.06 6.54 7.91
N ALA A 17 -3.40 7.38 8.70
CA ALA A 17 -4.02 8.60 9.22
C ALA A 17 -4.44 9.54 8.09
N GLU A 18 -3.60 9.69 7.07
CA GLU A 18 -3.93 10.53 5.92
C GLU A 18 -5.09 9.96 5.11
N LEU A 19 -5.13 8.64 4.93
CA LEU A 19 -6.23 7.99 4.23
C LEU A 19 -7.55 8.17 4.97
N ASP A 20 -7.52 8.13 6.29
CA ASP A 20 -8.73 8.31 7.10
C ASP A 20 -9.32 9.71 6.93
N LEU A 21 -8.52 10.68 6.53
CA LEU A 21 -8.97 12.05 6.28
C LEU A 21 -9.49 12.26 4.87
N CYS A 22 -9.29 11.29 3.99
CA CYS A 22 -9.71 11.41 2.60
C CYS A 22 -11.13 10.92 2.40
N THR A 23 -11.84 11.57 1.47
CA THR A 23 -13.18 11.14 1.08
C THR A 23 -13.07 10.10 -0.03
N PRO A 24 -13.77 8.96 0.04
CA PRO A 24 -13.78 8.00 -1.06
C PRO A 24 -14.30 8.61 -2.36
N PRO A 25 -13.85 8.14 -3.54
CA PRO A 25 -12.88 7.06 -3.72
C PRO A 25 -11.45 7.51 -3.46
N VAL A 26 -10.65 6.62 -2.84
CA VAL A 26 -9.26 6.91 -2.49
C VAL A 26 -8.35 5.94 -3.21
N GLY A 27 -7.22 6.44 -3.71
CA GLY A 27 -6.22 5.61 -4.35
C GLY A 27 -4.82 5.91 -3.82
N LEU A 28 -3.98 4.88 -3.79
CA LEU A 28 -2.57 5.00 -3.48
C LEU A 28 -1.77 4.79 -4.74
N ASP A 29 -0.97 5.78 -5.14
CA ASP A 29 -0.10 5.68 -6.29
C ASP A 29 1.30 5.30 -5.82
N LEU A 30 1.77 4.14 -6.25
CA LEU A 30 3.04 3.57 -5.84
C LEU A 30 4.10 3.58 -6.94
N GLU A 31 3.90 4.39 -7.98
CA GLU A 31 4.82 4.40 -9.12
C GLU A 31 6.26 4.64 -8.72
N GLU A 32 6.49 5.49 -7.71
CA GLU A 32 7.83 5.86 -7.28
C GLU A 32 8.29 5.13 -6.01
N VAL A 33 7.58 4.09 -5.59
CA VAL A 33 7.98 3.31 -4.42
C VAL A 33 8.95 2.22 -4.85
N ASP A 34 10.18 2.27 -4.30
CA ASP A 34 11.24 1.32 -4.62
C ASP A 34 11.35 0.19 -3.61
N LEU A 35 11.06 0.47 -2.36
CA LEU A 35 11.24 -0.49 -1.26
C LEU A 35 10.00 -0.53 -0.38
N ALA A 36 9.69 -1.74 0.08
CA ALA A 36 8.62 -1.96 1.05
C ALA A 36 9.04 -3.11 1.96
N ASP A 37 8.48 -3.14 3.17
CA ASP A 37 8.68 -4.29 4.05
C ASP A 37 7.36 -5.07 4.19
N VAL A 38 7.41 -6.18 4.93
CA VAL A 38 6.25 -7.07 5.02
C VAL A 38 5.03 -6.38 5.62
N GLU A 39 5.23 -5.51 6.59
CA GLU A 39 4.12 -4.79 7.21
C GLU A 39 3.46 -3.82 6.23
N ALA A 40 4.27 -3.15 5.41
CA ALA A 40 3.76 -2.27 4.37
C ALA A 40 2.95 -3.07 3.35
N ILE A 41 3.43 -4.24 2.94
CA ILE A 41 2.72 -5.10 2.00
C ILE A 41 1.37 -5.55 2.57
N ARG A 42 1.35 -5.95 3.84
CA ARG A 42 0.10 -6.34 4.51
C ARG A 42 -0.88 -5.17 4.59
N PHE A 43 -0.37 -3.97 4.85
CA PHE A 43 -1.19 -2.78 4.86
C PHE A 43 -1.80 -2.51 3.47
N LEU A 44 -1.03 -2.67 2.39
CA LEU A 44 -1.55 -2.47 1.04
C LEU A 44 -2.67 -3.48 0.72
N ASN A 45 -2.51 -4.73 1.13
CA ASN A 45 -3.57 -5.72 0.96
C ASN A 45 -4.82 -5.35 1.73
N SER A 46 -4.66 -4.85 2.95
CA SER A 46 -5.76 -4.38 3.77
C SER A 46 -6.49 -3.21 3.10
N CYS A 47 -5.74 -2.29 2.50
CA CYS A 47 -6.32 -1.17 1.77
C CYS A 47 -7.21 -1.64 0.62
N GLU A 48 -6.73 -2.59 -0.17
CA GLU A 48 -7.53 -3.11 -1.28
C GLU A 48 -8.79 -3.80 -0.77
N ALA A 49 -8.70 -4.50 0.35
CA ALA A 49 -9.85 -5.17 0.94
C ALA A 49 -10.92 -4.19 1.43
N THR A 50 -10.53 -2.97 1.77
CA THR A 50 -11.46 -1.94 2.25
C THR A 50 -11.90 -0.95 1.17
N GLY A 51 -11.50 -1.18 -0.08
CA GLY A 51 -11.95 -0.37 -1.20
C GLY A 51 -10.98 0.71 -1.66
N VAL A 52 -9.78 0.77 -1.06
CA VAL A 52 -8.75 1.70 -1.50
C VAL A 52 -8.00 1.09 -2.69
N SER A 53 -7.93 1.82 -3.79
CA SER A 53 -7.22 1.34 -4.98
C SER A 53 -5.72 1.51 -4.82
N VAL A 54 -4.96 0.45 -5.16
CA VAL A 54 -3.50 0.51 -5.20
C VAL A 54 -3.09 0.59 -6.65
N LEU A 55 -2.53 1.73 -7.05
CA LEU A 55 -2.26 2.09 -8.44
C LEU A 55 -0.77 2.10 -8.72
N GLN A 56 -0.40 1.75 -9.95
CA GLN A 56 0.96 1.90 -10.47
C GLN A 56 2.03 1.21 -9.63
N CYS A 57 1.68 0.15 -8.89
CA CYS A 57 2.70 -0.57 -8.14
C CYS A 57 3.54 -1.43 -9.07
N SER A 58 4.82 -1.60 -8.72
CA SER A 58 5.73 -2.43 -9.50
C SER A 58 5.29 -3.89 -9.48
N ALA A 59 5.72 -4.65 -10.49
CA ALA A 59 5.43 -6.09 -10.54
C ALA A 59 5.97 -6.81 -9.30
N TYR A 60 7.12 -6.38 -8.77
CA TYR A 60 7.69 -6.93 -7.55
C TYR A 60 6.75 -6.75 -6.35
N ILE A 61 6.24 -5.54 -6.14
CA ILE A 61 5.34 -5.26 -5.02
C ILE A 61 4.03 -6.02 -5.20
N ARG A 62 3.49 -6.03 -6.41
CA ARG A 62 2.23 -6.73 -6.70
C ARG A 62 2.37 -8.23 -6.44
N ALA A 63 3.47 -8.85 -6.87
CA ALA A 63 3.73 -10.25 -6.63
C ALA A 63 3.84 -10.55 -5.14
N TRP A 64 4.51 -9.68 -4.38
CA TRP A 64 4.63 -9.83 -2.94
C TRP A 64 3.27 -9.72 -2.25
N MET A 65 2.45 -8.75 -2.65
CA MET A 65 1.09 -8.62 -2.13
C MET A 65 0.30 -9.91 -2.34
N PHE A 66 0.40 -10.48 -3.53
CA PHE A 66 -0.28 -11.72 -3.85
C PHE A 66 0.19 -12.87 -2.96
N GLN A 67 1.49 -13.00 -2.76
CA GLN A 67 2.06 -14.04 -1.90
C GLN A 67 1.59 -13.90 -0.45
N GLU A 68 1.57 -12.69 0.08
CA GLU A 68 1.11 -12.46 1.45
C GLU A 68 -0.38 -12.76 1.60
N ARG A 69 -1.15 -12.52 0.57
CA ARG A 69 -2.58 -12.82 0.55
C ARG A 69 -2.83 -14.32 0.61
N GLU A 70 -1.95 -15.10 -0.03
CA GLU A 70 -2.05 -16.55 -0.08
C GLU A 70 -1.66 -17.24 1.24
N ARG A 71 -0.96 -16.54 2.12
CA ARG A 71 -0.45 -17.11 3.37
C ARG A 71 -1.49 -17.23 4.48
N HIS A 72 -2.67 -16.74 4.26
CA HIS A 72 -3.72 -16.82 5.28
C HIS A 72 -4.40 -18.17 5.33
#